data_c100610af4c926c0c34ed732edd25c4a
#
_entry.id   c100610af4c926c0c34ed732edd25c4a
#
_cell.length_a   1.000
_cell.length_b   1.000
_cell.length_c   1.000
_cell.angle_alpha   90.00
_cell.angle_beta   90.00
_cell.angle_gamma   90.00
#
_symmetry.space_group_name_H-M   'P 1'
#
loop_
_entity.id
_entity.type
_entity.pdbx_description
1 polymer ?
#
loop_
_entity_poly.entity_id
_entity_poly.type
_entity_poly.pdbx_seq_one_letter_code
_entity_poly.pdbx_strand_id
1 'polypeptide(L)'
;AVGEAIRRAVARSGSRVKHAAAAVSGSSVITKVITMPAALDEDEMESQIELEAVNYIPYPVEEVNLDFEVIGAVPGNSESVQVLLAASRSENVEVRASALELGGLTAKVIDVEAFAIENAFALMASTLNVPRDGLVALVDVGATMTTLNVLRGGRSIYTRENVFGGKQ
;
A
#
# COMPACT_ATOMS: atom_id res chain seq x y z
N ALA A 1 -19.37 3.05 14.12
CA ALA A 1 -20.10 2.41 13.01
C ALA A 1 -19.25 1.36 12.30
N VAL A 2 -18.02 1.68 11.84
CA VAL A 2 -17.17 0.75 11.06
C VAL A 2 -16.74 -0.46 11.90
N GLY A 3 -16.18 -0.25 13.10
CA GLY A 3 -15.75 -1.35 13.99
C GLY A 3 -16.89 -2.32 14.34
N GLU A 4 -18.13 -1.82 14.48
CA GLU A 4 -19.29 -2.68 14.70
C GLU A 4 -19.63 -3.53 13.45
N ALA A 5 -19.46 -2.96 12.26
CA ALA A 5 -19.63 -3.71 11.02
C ALA A 5 -18.55 -4.81 10.87
N ILE A 6 -17.30 -4.50 11.20
CA ILE A 6 -16.20 -5.47 11.25
C ILE A 6 -16.53 -6.60 12.23
N ARG A 7 -16.95 -6.28 13.45
CA ARG A 7 -17.33 -7.28 14.47
C ARG A 7 -18.41 -8.22 13.98
N ARG A 8 -19.43 -7.69 13.33
CA ARG A 8 -20.51 -8.50 12.73
C ARG A 8 -20.02 -9.39 11.59
N ALA A 9 -19.14 -8.87 10.73
CA ALA A 9 -18.56 -9.63 9.65
C ALA A 9 -17.71 -10.80 10.15
N VAL A 10 -16.84 -10.54 11.15
CA VAL A 10 -16.01 -11.57 11.80
C VAL A 10 -16.88 -12.64 12.46
N ALA A 11 -17.93 -12.22 13.21
CA ALA A 11 -18.85 -13.17 13.83
C ALA A 11 -19.55 -14.07 12.80
N ARG A 12 -19.96 -13.50 11.66
CA ARG A 12 -20.63 -14.25 10.58
C ARG A 12 -19.68 -15.21 9.84
N SER A 13 -18.40 -14.86 9.72
CA SER A 13 -17.41 -15.71 9.05
C SER A 13 -17.07 -16.99 9.84
N GLY A 14 -17.37 -17.01 11.15
CA GLY A 14 -16.95 -18.09 12.05
C GLY A 14 -15.44 -18.12 12.31
N SER A 15 -14.70 -17.14 11.81
CA SER A 15 -13.25 -17.05 12.00
C SER A 15 -12.88 -16.80 13.46
N ARG A 16 -11.84 -17.48 13.92
CA ARG A 16 -11.23 -17.28 15.25
C ARG A 16 -9.94 -16.47 15.21
N VAL A 17 -9.51 -16.09 14.01
CA VAL A 17 -8.29 -15.27 13.81
C VAL A 17 -8.50 -13.91 14.44
N LYS A 18 -7.49 -13.41 15.15
CA LYS A 18 -7.50 -12.13 15.84
C LYS A 18 -6.65 -11.07 15.13
N HIS A 19 -5.82 -11.47 14.19
CA HIS A 19 -4.98 -10.57 13.42
C HIS A 19 -5.66 -10.24 12.08
N ALA A 20 -5.53 -9.00 11.65
CA ALA A 20 -6.07 -8.53 10.38
C ALA A 20 -5.06 -7.63 9.67
N ALA A 21 -5.18 -7.59 8.36
CA ALA A 21 -4.61 -6.55 7.52
C ALA A 21 -5.72 -5.58 7.09
N ALA A 22 -5.38 -4.31 6.94
CA ALA A 22 -6.20 -3.30 6.32
C ALA A 22 -5.34 -2.48 5.35
N ALA A 23 -5.92 -1.52 4.66
CA ALA A 23 -5.19 -0.65 3.76
C ALA A 23 -5.66 0.80 3.88
N VAL A 24 -4.75 1.73 3.55
CA VAL A 24 -5.05 3.14 3.33
C VAL A 24 -5.27 3.39 1.84
N SER A 25 -6.14 4.35 1.53
CA SER A 25 -6.39 4.75 0.14
C SER A 25 -5.13 5.33 -0.51
N GLY A 26 -4.92 5.07 -1.78
CA GLY A 26 -3.78 5.58 -2.55
C GLY A 26 -3.70 7.11 -2.55
N SER A 27 -4.85 7.81 -2.54
CA SER A 27 -4.91 9.28 -2.43
C SER A 27 -4.42 9.81 -1.07
N SER A 28 -4.31 8.96 -0.07
CA SER A 28 -3.79 9.29 1.27
C SER A 28 -2.32 8.91 1.45
N VAL A 29 -1.66 8.44 0.39
CA VAL A 29 -0.27 7.96 0.43
C VAL A 29 0.56 8.70 -0.61
N ILE A 30 1.74 9.14 -0.20
CA ILE A 30 2.77 9.67 -1.08
C ILE A 30 3.73 8.52 -1.37
N THR A 31 3.90 8.18 -2.64
CA THR A 31 4.89 7.19 -3.07
C THR A 31 5.97 7.85 -3.92
N LYS A 32 7.21 7.45 -3.72
CA LYS A 32 8.36 7.96 -4.46
C LYS A 32 9.40 6.86 -4.67
N VAL A 33 9.95 6.78 -5.86
CA VAL A 33 11.15 5.97 -6.10
C VAL A 33 12.37 6.88 -5.99
N ILE A 34 13.27 6.55 -5.09
CA ILE A 34 14.54 7.23 -4.87
C ILE A 34 15.71 6.30 -5.16
N THR A 35 16.89 6.87 -5.34
CA THR A 35 18.13 6.10 -5.55
C THR A 35 19.00 6.21 -4.30
N MET A 36 19.42 5.07 -3.78
CA MET A 36 20.24 4.96 -2.58
C MET A 36 21.51 4.17 -2.87
N PRO A 37 22.61 4.37 -2.10
CA PRO A 37 23.80 3.52 -2.19
C PRO A 37 23.45 2.07 -1.85
N ALA A 38 23.92 1.12 -2.68
CA ALA A 38 23.66 -0.31 -2.47
C ALA A 38 24.45 -0.91 -1.28
N ALA A 39 25.43 -0.18 -0.76
CA ALA A 39 26.28 -0.62 0.34
C ALA A 39 25.70 -0.38 1.73
N LEU A 40 24.60 0.38 1.82
CA LEU A 40 23.93 0.64 3.10
C LEU A 40 23.25 -0.62 3.61
N ASP A 41 23.37 -0.87 4.91
CA ASP A 41 22.53 -1.84 5.59
C ASP A 41 21.11 -1.27 5.82
N GLU A 42 20.21 -2.08 6.38
CA GLU A 42 18.80 -1.71 6.54
C GLU A 42 18.64 -0.52 7.50
N ASP A 43 19.35 -0.50 8.62
CA ASP A 43 19.28 0.57 9.63
C ASP A 43 19.88 1.89 9.09
N GLU A 44 20.99 1.79 8.35
CA GLU A 44 21.61 2.95 7.68
C GLU A 44 20.70 3.51 6.59
N MET A 45 20.04 2.63 5.84
CA MET A 45 19.10 3.02 4.78
C MET A 45 17.87 3.70 5.38
N GLU A 46 17.28 3.16 6.44
CA GLU A 46 16.16 3.76 7.15
C GLU A 46 16.49 5.18 7.62
N SER A 47 17.62 5.34 8.30
CA SER A 47 18.09 6.65 8.80
C SER A 47 18.29 7.65 7.68
N GLN A 48 18.85 7.23 6.54
CA GLN A 48 19.07 8.12 5.41
C GLN A 48 17.76 8.45 4.68
N ILE A 49 16.84 7.51 4.59
CA ILE A 49 15.50 7.72 4.02
C ILE A 49 14.72 8.75 4.85
N GLU A 50 14.75 8.68 6.18
CA GLU A 50 14.10 9.66 7.04
C GLU A 50 14.62 11.09 6.77
N LEU A 51 15.93 11.26 6.57
CA LEU A 51 16.52 12.54 6.21
C LEU A 51 16.10 13.02 4.81
N GLU A 52 16.04 12.13 3.86
CA GLU A 52 15.64 12.44 2.48
C GLU A 52 14.12 12.69 2.37
N ALA A 53 13.31 12.05 3.20
CA ALA A 53 11.86 12.12 3.18
C ALA A 53 11.33 13.57 3.31
N VAL A 54 12.03 14.42 4.05
CA VAL A 54 11.70 15.84 4.22
C VAL A 54 11.62 16.56 2.86
N ASN A 55 12.34 16.11 1.85
CA ASN A 55 12.33 16.73 0.52
C ASN A 55 11.08 16.36 -0.32
N TYR A 56 10.37 15.31 0.07
CA TYR A 56 9.27 14.73 -0.73
C TYR A 56 7.92 14.76 0.00
N ILE A 57 7.95 14.80 1.33
CA ILE A 57 6.76 14.73 2.17
C ILE A 57 6.43 16.15 2.68
N PRO A 58 5.25 16.72 2.33
CA PRO A 58 4.88 18.08 2.72
C PRO A 58 4.33 18.18 4.17
N TYR A 59 4.66 17.21 5.01
CA TYR A 59 4.22 17.10 6.41
C TYR A 59 5.43 16.88 7.30
N PRO A 60 5.37 17.26 8.60
CA PRO A 60 6.38 16.87 9.57
C PRO A 60 6.55 15.35 9.62
N VAL A 61 7.79 14.87 9.66
CA VAL A 61 8.08 13.42 9.64
C VAL A 61 7.44 12.72 10.84
N GLU A 62 7.31 13.41 11.96
CA GLU A 62 6.68 12.94 13.19
C GLU A 62 5.16 12.69 13.04
N GLU A 63 4.53 13.27 12.01
CA GLU A 63 3.10 13.12 11.73
C GLU A 63 2.82 12.06 10.64
N VAL A 64 3.85 11.37 10.14
CA VAL A 64 3.70 10.37 9.07
C VAL A 64 4.21 9.00 9.50
N ASN A 65 3.55 7.97 8.98
CA ASN A 65 4.10 6.62 8.93
C ASN A 65 4.82 6.47 7.58
N LEU A 66 6.09 6.12 7.66
CA LEU A 66 6.99 5.94 6.54
C LEU A 66 7.42 4.48 6.48
N ASP A 67 7.45 3.92 5.27
CA ASP A 67 7.96 2.58 5.02
C ASP A 67 8.65 2.54 3.65
N PHE A 68 9.54 1.59 3.44
CA PHE A 68 10.30 1.49 2.19
C PHE A 68 10.56 0.05 1.76
N GLU A 69 10.76 -0.14 0.46
CA GLU A 69 11.14 -1.42 -0.13
C GLU A 69 12.25 -1.20 -1.17
N VAL A 70 13.31 -2.01 -1.11
CA VAL A 70 14.33 -2.04 -2.15
C VAL A 70 13.78 -2.77 -3.37
N ILE A 71 13.53 -2.03 -4.46
CA ILE A 71 12.95 -2.58 -5.68
C ILE A 71 13.99 -3.37 -6.49
N GLY A 72 15.26 -2.92 -6.48
CA GLY A 72 16.35 -3.56 -7.20
C GLY A 72 17.48 -2.61 -7.57
N ALA A 73 18.48 -3.13 -8.27
CA ALA A 73 19.63 -2.34 -8.72
C ALA A 73 19.23 -1.29 -9.79
N VAL A 74 19.89 -0.16 -9.77
CA VAL A 74 19.74 0.85 -10.82
C VAL A 74 20.37 0.30 -12.13
N PRO A 75 19.63 0.31 -13.26
CA PRO A 75 20.17 -0.16 -14.53
C PRO A 75 21.47 0.57 -14.90
N GLY A 76 22.54 -0.20 -15.11
CA GLY A 76 23.86 0.32 -15.46
C GLY A 76 24.68 0.87 -14.28
N ASN A 77 24.20 0.78 -13.04
CA ASN A 77 24.93 1.20 -11.85
C ASN A 77 24.72 0.19 -10.70
N SER A 78 25.71 -0.68 -10.48
CA SER A 78 25.66 -1.69 -9.41
C SER A 78 25.92 -1.14 -8.01
N GLU A 79 26.39 0.10 -7.89
CA GLU A 79 26.64 0.75 -6.59
C GLU A 79 25.40 1.43 -6.02
N SER A 80 24.29 1.41 -6.76
CA SER A 80 23.04 2.06 -6.37
C SER A 80 21.85 1.12 -6.52
N VAL A 81 20.87 1.29 -5.63
CA VAL A 81 19.58 0.61 -5.65
C VAL A 81 18.45 1.61 -5.78
N GLN A 82 17.36 1.17 -6.39
CA GLN A 82 16.09 1.87 -6.37
C GLN A 82 15.32 1.45 -5.13
N VAL A 83 14.79 2.42 -4.40
CA VAL A 83 13.99 2.22 -3.20
C VAL A 83 12.64 2.88 -3.41
N LEU A 84 11.58 2.10 -3.25
CA LEU A 84 10.21 2.61 -3.20
C LEU A 84 9.95 3.12 -1.79
N LEU A 85 9.59 4.37 -1.68
CA LEU A 85 9.19 5.03 -0.45
C LEU A 85 7.68 5.18 -0.44
N ALA A 86 7.04 4.87 0.67
CA ALA A 86 5.62 5.09 0.91
C ALA A 86 5.43 5.83 2.23
N ALA A 87 4.66 6.91 2.20
CA ALA A 87 4.38 7.70 3.38
C ALA A 87 2.89 8.06 3.46
N SER A 88 2.29 7.88 4.62
CA SER A 88 0.92 8.29 4.91
C SER A 88 0.87 9.05 6.24
N ARG A 89 -0.04 10.02 6.36
CA ARG A 89 -0.26 10.68 7.65
C ARG A 89 -0.70 9.65 8.69
N SER A 90 -0.12 9.73 9.87
CA SER A 90 -0.38 8.80 10.98
C SER A 90 -1.86 8.68 11.30
N GLU A 91 -2.62 9.77 11.19
CA GLU A 91 -4.08 9.75 11.40
C GLU A 91 -4.82 8.77 10.45
N ASN A 92 -4.36 8.62 9.19
CA ASN A 92 -4.98 7.69 8.23
C ASN A 92 -4.77 6.24 8.65
N VAL A 93 -3.57 5.93 9.14
CA VAL A 93 -3.19 4.61 9.63
C VAL A 93 -3.93 4.29 10.93
N GLU A 94 -3.94 5.21 11.88
CA GLU A 94 -4.60 5.07 13.17
C GLU A 94 -6.10 4.85 13.06
N VAL A 95 -6.78 5.55 12.14
CA VAL A 95 -8.21 5.32 11.88
C VAL A 95 -8.50 3.89 11.44
N ARG A 96 -7.61 3.29 10.63
CA ARG A 96 -7.75 1.89 10.21
C ARG A 96 -7.49 0.92 11.36
N ALA A 97 -6.40 1.13 12.10
CA ALA A 97 -6.03 0.32 13.26
C ALA A 97 -7.13 0.36 14.33
N SER A 98 -7.61 1.55 14.69
CA SER A 98 -8.69 1.73 15.66
C SER A 98 -10.02 1.08 15.22
N ALA A 99 -10.33 1.12 13.92
CA ALA A 99 -11.52 0.45 13.40
C ALA A 99 -11.43 -1.07 13.55
N LEU A 100 -10.25 -1.66 13.33
CA LEU A 100 -10.00 -3.09 13.57
C LEU A 100 -10.08 -3.44 15.06
N GLU A 101 -9.48 -2.64 15.93
CA GLU A 101 -9.53 -2.82 17.39
C GLU A 101 -10.96 -2.80 17.92
N LEU A 102 -11.76 -1.82 17.51
CA LEU A 102 -13.20 -1.76 17.83
C LEU A 102 -13.97 -2.95 17.27
N GLY A 103 -13.48 -3.58 16.21
CA GLY A 103 -13.97 -4.83 15.65
C GLY A 103 -13.57 -6.07 16.43
N GLY A 104 -12.63 -5.96 17.40
CA GLY A 104 -12.09 -7.06 18.18
C GLY A 104 -10.93 -7.78 17.48
N LEU A 105 -10.23 -7.08 16.59
CA LEU A 105 -9.06 -7.55 15.85
C LEU A 105 -7.83 -6.69 16.18
N THR A 106 -6.66 -7.26 16.01
CA THR A 106 -5.37 -6.54 16.08
C THR A 106 -4.86 -6.29 14.67
N ALA A 107 -4.58 -5.05 14.32
CA ALA A 107 -3.93 -4.70 13.08
C ALA A 107 -2.49 -5.27 13.07
N LYS A 108 -2.16 -6.08 12.06
CA LYS A 108 -0.81 -6.59 11.83
C LYS A 108 -0.13 -5.87 10.68
N VAL A 109 -0.91 -5.46 9.69
CA VAL A 109 -0.44 -4.75 8.51
C VAL A 109 -1.48 -3.68 8.18
N ILE A 110 -1.00 -2.48 7.89
CA ILE A 110 -1.77 -1.43 7.22
C ILE A 110 -1.03 -1.13 5.91
N ASP A 111 -1.50 -1.71 4.85
CA ASP A 111 -0.91 -1.63 3.51
C ASP A 111 -1.46 -0.41 2.73
N VAL A 112 -0.99 -0.22 1.51
CA VAL A 112 -1.56 0.71 0.53
C VAL A 112 -2.52 -0.06 -0.38
N GLU A 113 -3.74 0.42 -0.60
CA GLU A 113 -4.76 -0.27 -1.41
C GLU A 113 -4.24 -0.70 -2.78
N ALA A 114 -3.48 0.17 -3.47
CA ALA A 114 -2.92 -0.14 -4.78
C ALA A 114 -1.94 -1.33 -4.74
N PHE A 115 -1.11 -1.43 -3.72
CA PHE A 115 -0.16 -2.54 -3.55
C PHE A 115 -0.87 -3.81 -3.10
N ALA A 116 -1.87 -3.71 -2.23
CA ALA A 116 -2.69 -4.84 -1.83
C ALA A 116 -3.43 -5.47 -3.04
N ILE A 117 -3.97 -4.63 -3.96
CA ILE A 117 -4.61 -5.08 -5.20
C ILE A 117 -3.59 -5.71 -6.15
N GLU A 118 -2.38 -5.12 -6.29
CA GLU A 118 -1.28 -5.68 -7.07
C GLU A 118 -0.91 -7.09 -6.57
N ASN A 119 -0.71 -7.22 -5.26
CA ASN A 119 -0.39 -8.50 -4.62
C ASN A 119 -1.50 -9.53 -4.80
N ALA A 120 -2.76 -9.13 -4.65
CA ALA A 120 -3.91 -10.00 -4.88
C ALA A 120 -4.00 -10.46 -6.34
N PHE A 121 -3.74 -9.56 -7.29
CA PHE A 121 -3.68 -9.90 -8.71
C PHE A 121 -2.55 -10.91 -9.00
N ALA A 122 -1.37 -10.73 -8.42
CA ALA A 122 -0.24 -11.64 -8.63
C ALA A 122 -0.58 -13.09 -8.27
N LEU A 123 -1.40 -13.32 -7.24
CA LEU A 123 -1.89 -14.66 -6.86
C LEU A 123 -2.80 -15.28 -7.92
N MET A 124 -3.53 -14.47 -8.67
CA MET A 124 -4.52 -14.92 -9.66
C MET A 124 -3.98 -14.92 -11.11
N ALA A 125 -2.87 -14.22 -11.36
CA ALA A 125 -2.35 -13.97 -12.71
C ALA A 125 -2.12 -15.26 -13.52
N SER A 126 -1.64 -16.32 -12.86
CA SER A 126 -1.41 -17.62 -13.51
C SER A 126 -2.70 -18.29 -13.98
N THR A 127 -3.81 -18.06 -13.29
CA THR A 127 -5.12 -18.64 -13.64
C THR A 127 -5.84 -17.83 -14.70
N LEU A 128 -5.53 -16.55 -14.83
CA LEU A 128 -6.14 -15.63 -15.78
C LEU A 128 -5.46 -15.62 -17.15
N ASN A 129 -4.39 -16.42 -17.35
CA ASN A 129 -3.60 -16.48 -18.59
C ASN A 129 -3.14 -15.11 -19.09
N VAL A 130 -2.78 -14.22 -18.17
CA VAL A 130 -2.29 -12.88 -18.51
C VAL A 130 -0.85 -12.99 -19.04
N PRO A 131 -0.52 -12.34 -20.18
CA PRO A 131 0.86 -12.30 -20.66
C PRO A 131 1.78 -11.67 -19.62
N ARG A 132 2.98 -12.23 -19.41
CA ARG A 132 3.94 -11.74 -18.40
C ARG A 132 4.28 -10.26 -18.55
N ASP A 133 4.41 -9.78 -19.79
CA ASP A 133 4.74 -8.39 -20.12
C ASP A 133 3.51 -7.58 -20.56
N GLY A 134 2.31 -8.13 -20.35
CA GLY A 134 1.05 -7.51 -20.73
C GLY A 134 0.70 -6.31 -19.85
N LEU A 135 -0.08 -5.39 -20.43
CA LEU A 135 -0.77 -4.35 -19.68
C LEU A 135 -2.09 -4.92 -19.13
N VAL A 136 -2.32 -4.73 -17.85
CA VAL A 136 -3.55 -5.13 -17.16
C VAL A 136 -4.13 -3.93 -16.47
N ALA A 137 -5.42 -3.68 -16.66
CA ALA A 137 -6.17 -2.70 -15.91
C ALA A 137 -7.03 -3.42 -14.87
N LEU A 138 -6.79 -3.10 -13.60
CA LEU A 138 -7.61 -3.54 -12.47
C LEU A 138 -8.54 -2.38 -12.10
N VAL A 139 -9.83 -2.65 -12.09
CA VAL A 139 -10.86 -1.66 -11.75
C VAL A 139 -11.60 -2.16 -10.51
N ASP A 140 -11.43 -1.43 -9.42
CA ASP A 140 -12.19 -1.66 -8.20
C ASP A 140 -13.33 -0.63 -8.09
N VAL A 141 -14.57 -1.12 -8.16
CA VAL A 141 -15.76 -0.28 -8.03
C VAL A 141 -16.29 -0.43 -6.60
N GLY A 142 -15.85 0.48 -5.73
CA GLY A 142 -16.26 0.50 -4.34
C GLY A 142 -17.64 1.15 -4.13
N ALA A 143 -17.97 1.42 -2.88
CA ALA A 143 -19.26 2.04 -2.53
C ALA A 143 -19.38 3.51 -2.96
N THR A 144 -18.28 4.27 -2.86
CA THR A 144 -18.23 5.72 -3.11
C THR A 144 -17.05 6.12 -3.99
N MET A 145 -16.06 5.23 -4.15
CA MET A 145 -14.82 5.47 -4.89
C MET A 145 -14.62 4.34 -5.89
N THR A 146 -14.11 4.66 -7.06
CA THR A 146 -13.62 3.69 -8.04
C THR A 146 -12.13 3.92 -8.23
N THR A 147 -11.34 2.88 -8.09
CA THR A 147 -9.90 2.90 -8.29
C THR A 147 -9.55 2.14 -9.58
N LEU A 148 -8.79 2.80 -10.44
CA LEU A 148 -8.14 2.20 -11.59
C LEU A 148 -6.65 2.01 -11.27
N ASN A 149 -6.17 0.77 -11.34
CA ASN A 149 -4.75 0.45 -11.22
C ASN A 149 -4.29 -0.24 -12.52
N VAL A 150 -3.28 0.33 -13.19
CA VAL A 150 -2.71 -0.22 -14.42
C VAL A 150 -1.38 -0.86 -14.11
N LEU A 151 -1.29 -2.16 -14.39
CA LEU A 151 -0.08 -2.96 -14.17
C LEU A 151 0.63 -3.21 -15.50
N ARG A 152 1.96 -3.23 -15.46
CA ARG A 152 2.83 -3.76 -16.51
C ARG A 152 3.79 -4.77 -15.90
N GLY A 153 3.84 -5.98 -16.45
CA GLY A 153 4.68 -7.05 -15.88
C GLY A 153 4.34 -7.38 -14.42
N GLY A 154 3.07 -7.20 -14.02
CA GLY A 154 2.58 -7.43 -12.66
C GLY A 154 2.85 -6.28 -11.67
N ARG A 155 3.50 -5.18 -12.08
CA ARG A 155 3.78 -4.02 -11.22
C ARG A 155 2.93 -2.82 -11.61
N SER A 156 2.45 -2.09 -10.63
CA SER A 156 1.67 -0.87 -10.83
C SER A 156 2.51 0.22 -11.48
N ILE A 157 2.02 0.76 -12.60
CA ILE A 157 2.63 1.87 -13.33
C ILE A 157 1.75 3.12 -13.33
N TYR A 158 0.49 2.99 -12.98
CA TYR A 158 -0.46 4.09 -12.90
C TYR A 158 -1.61 3.73 -11.99
N THR A 159 -1.97 4.64 -11.10
CA THR A 159 -3.15 4.50 -10.24
C THR A 159 -3.96 5.80 -10.29
N ARG A 160 -5.27 5.66 -10.38
CA ARG A 160 -6.19 6.80 -10.33
C ARG A 160 -7.44 6.43 -9.54
N GLU A 161 -7.81 7.33 -8.65
CA GLU A 161 -9.07 7.26 -7.90
C GLU A 161 -10.06 8.28 -8.44
N ASN A 162 -11.33 7.91 -8.47
CA ASN A 162 -12.43 8.77 -8.89
C ASN A 162 -13.61 8.62 -7.93
N VAL A 163 -14.21 9.75 -7.55
CA VAL A 163 -15.39 9.77 -6.68
C VAL A 163 -16.61 9.33 -7.49
N PHE A 164 -16.73 8.03 -7.64
CA PHE A 164 -17.83 7.34 -8.28
C PHE A 164 -17.94 5.94 -7.68
N GLY A 165 -19.12 5.47 -7.33
CA GLY A 165 -19.29 4.15 -6.74
C GLY A 165 -20.76 3.69 -6.67
N GLY A 166 -20.98 2.49 -6.18
CA GLY A 166 -22.28 1.82 -6.19
C GLY A 166 -23.38 2.46 -5.31
N LYS A 167 -23.05 3.53 -4.57
CA LYS A 167 -24.02 4.31 -3.78
C LYS A 167 -24.53 5.57 -4.49
N GLN A 168 -24.14 5.81 -5.72
CA GLN A 168 -24.62 6.92 -6.54
C GLN A 168 -25.83 6.52 -7.37
#